data_f17d2d1dc70561a73d5f0eaaf05fd24c
#
_entry.id   f17d2d1dc70561a73d5f0eaaf05fd24c
#
_cell.length_a   1.000
_cell.length_b   1.000
_cell.length_c   1.000
_cell.angle_alpha   90.00
_cell.angle_beta   90.00
_cell.angle_gamma   90.00
#
_symmetry.space_group_name_H-M   'P 1'
#
loop_
_entity.id
_entity.type
_entity.pdbx_description
1 polymer ?
#
loop_
_entity_poly.entity_id
_entity_poly.type
_entity_poly.pdbx_seq_one_letter_code
_entity_poly.pdbx_strand_id
1 'polypeptide(L)'
;MPSTAQTYRDAAKEHLLRAQESFDDEGYFLAHYLFGLAVECHLRAYLRRITNQFDSGHDLRDLAKEARFFDIVPRNQADNFSEKFALLNLRWRSNQRYYSERQFLDYMTDIKAEFNVRGQRWQNLARTVLNLDYDVINQGEAKWNSR
;
A
#
# COMPACT_ATOMS: atom_id res chain seq x y z
N MET A 1 5.06 2.10 -24.10
CA MET A 1 6.38 2.09 -23.45
C MET A 1 6.34 1.33 -22.15
N PRO A 2 7.30 0.46 -21.85
CA PRO A 2 7.35 -0.17 -20.54
C PRO A 2 7.60 0.87 -19.46
N SER A 3 6.95 0.70 -18.33
CA SER A 3 7.12 1.60 -17.19
C SER A 3 8.50 1.42 -16.57
N THR A 4 9.19 2.51 -16.33
CA THR A 4 10.48 2.51 -15.67
C THR A 4 10.32 2.54 -14.15
N ALA A 5 11.42 2.28 -13.43
CA ALA A 5 11.42 2.43 -11.98
C ALA A 5 10.99 3.84 -11.57
N GLN A 6 11.49 4.87 -12.26
CA GLN A 6 11.13 6.25 -11.95
C GLN A 6 9.65 6.53 -12.22
N THR A 7 9.08 5.95 -13.28
CA THR A 7 7.66 6.10 -13.58
C THR A 7 6.80 5.56 -12.43
N TYR A 8 7.13 4.38 -11.91
CA TYR A 8 6.41 3.80 -10.78
C TYR A 8 6.59 4.63 -9.51
N ARG A 9 7.79 5.14 -9.27
CA ARG A 9 8.05 5.99 -8.11
C ARG A 9 7.24 7.28 -8.16
N ASP A 10 7.18 7.92 -9.33
CA ASP A 10 6.37 9.13 -9.54
C ASP A 10 4.88 8.85 -9.34
N ALA A 11 4.41 7.71 -9.86
CA ALA A 11 3.02 7.30 -9.67
C ALA A 11 2.71 7.06 -8.19
N ALA A 12 3.62 6.46 -7.44
CA ALA A 12 3.44 6.25 -6.01
C ALA A 12 3.25 7.57 -5.26
N LYS A 13 4.06 8.58 -5.59
CA LYS A 13 3.96 9.90 -4.97
C LYS A 13 2.64 10.58 -5.32
N GLU A 14 2.23 10.50 -6.58
CA GLU A 14 0.96 11.09 -7.02
C GLU A 14 -0.24 10.43 -6.35
N HIS A 15 -0.26 9.10 -6.29
CA HIS A 15 -1.34 8.37 -5.63
C HIS A 15 -1.40 8.68 -4.14
N LEU A 16 -0.24 8.81 -3.48
CA LEU A 16 -0.19 9.16 -2.07
C LEU A 16 -0.78 10.55 -1.82
N LEU A 17 -0.43 11.52 -2.67
CA LEU A 17 -0.97 12.87 -2.57
C LEU A 17 -2.49 12.88 -2.76
N ARG A 18 -2.99 12.20 -3.79
CA ARG A 18 -4.43 12.10 -4.07
C ARG A 18 -5.17 11.36 -2.97
N ALA A 19 -4.55 10.34 -2.39
CA ALA A 19 -5.11 9.62 -1.26
C ALA A 19 -5.28 10.53 -0.05
N GLN A 20 -4.28 11.35 0.24
CA GLN A 20 -4.34 12.30 1.35
C GLN A 20 -5.42 13.36 1.11
N GLU A 21 -5.52 13.90 -0.10
CA GLU A 21 -6.58 14.84 -0.46
C GLU A 21 -7.96 14.22 -0.26
N SER A 22 -8.14 12.99 -0.73
CA SER A 22 -9.41 12.27 -0.58
C SER A 22 -9.75 12.02 0.89
N PHE A 23 -8.74 11.67 1.70
CA PHE A 23 -8.91 11.46 3.14
C PHE A 23 -9.35 12.76 3.83
N ASP A 24 -8.71 13.89 3.50
CA ASP A 24 -9.03 15.20 4.07
C ASP A 24 -10.43 15.66 3.68
N ASP A 25 -10.91 15.25 2.49
CA ASP A 25 -12.27 15.52 2.01
C ASP A 25 -13.29 14.46 2.47
N GLU A 26 -12.91 13.60 3.41
CA GLU A 26 -13.77 12.54 3.96
C GLU A 26 -14.12 11.43 2.96
N GLY A 27 -13.43 11.34 1.83
CA GLY A 27 -13.56 10.25 0.87
C GLY A 27 -12.75 9.03 1.30
N TYR A 28 -13.11 8.43 2.41
CA TYR A 28 -12.28 7.41 3.07
C TYR A 28 -12.15 6.10 2.29
N PHE A 29 -13.19 5.69 1.59
CA PHE A 29 -13.11 4.48 0.77
C PHE A 29 -12.10 4.65 -0.38
N LEU A 30 -12.20 5.77 -1.09
CA LEU A 30 -11.24 6.09 -2.16
C LEU A 30 -9.83 6.29 -1.60
N ALA A 31 -9.71 6.98 -0.47
CA ALA A 31 -8.42 7.16 0.19
C ALA A 31 -7.77 5.83 0.54
N HIS A 32 -8.52 4.89 1.11
CA HIS A 32 -8.04 3.55 1.43
C HIS A 32 -7.46 2.86 0.18
N TYR A 33 -8.20 2.88 -0.92
CA TYR A 33 -7.75 2.25 -2.15
C TYR A 33 -6.49 2.93 -2.70
N LEU A 34 -6.47 4.26 -2.75
CA LEU A 34 -5.33 5.02 -3.29
C LEU A 34 -4.07 4.87 -2.44
N PHE A 35 -4.20 4.79 -1.11
CA PHE A 35 -3.06 4.53 -0.25
C PHE A 35 -2.40 3.19 -0.59
N GLY A 36 -3.19 2.12 -0.70
CA GLY A 36 -2.64 0.81 -1.06
C GLY A 36 -2.03 0.79 -2.46
N LEU A 37 -2.63 1.50 -3.41
CA LEU A 37 -2.10 1.63 -4.76
C LEU A 37 -0.74 2.36 -4.75
N ALA A 38 -0.57 3.37 -3.87
CA ALA A 38 0.70 4.05 -3.71
C ALA A 38 1.80 3.08 -3.24
N VAL A 39 1.49 2.20 -2.29
CA VAL A 39 2.45 1.17 -1.85
C VAL A 39 2.77 0.21 -2.99
N GLU A 40 1.77 -0.25 -3.73
CA GLU A 40 1.99 -1.14 -4.87
C GLU A 40 2.95 -0.52 -5.88
N CYS A 41 2.71 0.73 -6.27
CA CYS A 41 3.58 1.45 -7.21
C CYS A 41 5.00 1.62 -6.65
N HIS A 42 5.13 1.93 -5.37
CA HIS A 42 6.43 2.09 -4.73
C HIS A 42 7.23 0.79 -4.75
N LEU A 43 6.59 -0.33 -4.42
CA LEU A 43 7.24 -1.64 -4.47
C LEU A 43 7.62 -2.03 -5.90
N ARG A 44 6.78 -1.71 -6.89
CA ARG A 44 7.10 -1.95 -8.30
C ARG A 44 8.28 -1.11 -8.77
N ALA A 45 8.45 0.09 -8.22
CA ALA A 45 9.63 0.90 -8.51
C ALA A 45 10.91 0.19 -8.07
N TYR A 46 10.93 -0.38 -6.86
CA TYR A 46 12.06 -1.17 -6.38
C TYR A 46 12.26 -2.44 -7.21
N LEU A 47 11.18 -3.13 -7.55
CA LEU A 47 11.28 -4.35 -8.37
C LEU A 47 11.89 -4.06 -9.74
N ARG A 48 11.51 -2.95 -10.38
CA ARG A 48 12.04 -2.58 -11.71
C ARG A 48 13.51 -2.23 -11.68
N ARG A 49 14.06 -1.87 -10.53
CA ARG A 49 15.53 -1.68 -10.40
C ARG A 49 16.28 -3.00 -10.37
N ILE A 50 15.62 -4.10 -10.05
CA ILE A 50 16.22 -5.42 -9.93
C ILE A 50 16.02 -6.23 -11.21
N THR A 51 14.83 -6.15 -11.82
CA THR A 51 14.46 -6.95 -12.98
C THR A 51 13.60 -6.15 -13.95
N ASN A 52 13.72 -6.49 -15.23
CA ASN A 52 12.84 -5.97 -16.29
C ASN A 52 11.61 -6.85 -16.52
N GLN A 53 11.50 -7.97 -15.85
CA GLN A 53 10.35 -8.85 -15.99
C GLN A 53 9.13 -8.21 -15.35
N PHE A 54 8.02 -8.21 -16.10
CA PHE A 54 6.74 -7.75 -15.58
C PHE A 54 6.03 -8.91 -14.92
N ASP A 55 5.61 -8.71 -13.69
CA ASP A 55 4.79 -9.69 -13.00
C ASP A 55 3.51 -9.00 -12.52
N SER A 56 2.37 -9.53 -12.97
CA SER A 56 1.07 -8.89 -12.76
C SER A 56 0.24 -9.54 -11.65
N GLY A 57 0.74 -10.59 -11.00
CA GLY A 57 -0.09 -11.45 -10.18
C GLY A 57 0.15 -11.42 -8.68
N HIS A 58 0.99 -10.53 -8.18
CA HIS A 58 1.40 -10.59 -6.78
C HIS A 58 0.59 -9.69 -5.86
N ASP A 59 0.30 -10.21 -4.66
CA ASP A 59 -0.17 -9.38 -3.57
C ASP A 59 0.98 -8.52 -3.04
N LEU A 60 0.66 -7.58 -2.15
CA LEU A 60 1.65 -6.62 -1.65
C LEU A 60 2.80 -7.31 -0.90
N ARG A 61 2.51 -8.37 -0.17
CA ARG A 61 3.54 -9.10 0.59
C ARG A 61 4.52 -9.80 -0.35
N ASP A 62 4.00 -10.50 -1.35
CA ASP A 62 4.84 -11.17 -2.34
C ASP A 62 5.65 -10.17 -3.15
N LEU A 63 5.02 -9.06 -3.53
CA LEU A 63 5.70 -7.99 -4.24
C LEU A 63 6.83 -7.38 -3.41
N ALA A 64 6.62 -7.19 -2.11
CA ALA A 64 7.67 -6.69 -1.21
C ALA A 64 8.86 -7.65 -1.14
N LYS A 65 8.62 -8.97 -1.11
CA LYS A 65 9.68 -9.97 -1.11
C LYS A 65 10.46 -9.95 -2.41
N GLU A 66 9.78 -9.94 -3.55
CA GLU A 66 10.43 -9.92 -4.86
C GLU A 66 11.22 -8.64 -5.10
N ALA A 67 10.71 -7.52 -4.61
CA ALA A 67 11.38 -6.24 -4.69
C ALA A 67 12.55 -6.12 -3.71
N ARG A 68 12.76 -7.12 -2.88
CA ARG A 68 13.78 -7.15 -1.81
C ARG A 68 13.63 -5.98 -0.85
N PHE A 69 12.41 -5.58 -0.59
CA PHE A 69 12.15 -4.45 0.30
C PHE A 69 12.67 -4.71 1.71
N PHE A 70 12.59 -5.96 2.18
CA PHE A 70 13.07 -6.32 3.52
C PHE A 70 14.57 -6.21 3.68
N ASP A 71 15.34 -6.17 2.57
CA ASP A 71 16.79 -5.98 2.62
C ASP A 71 17.18 -4.55 2.99
N ILE A 72 16.29 -3.58 2.74
CA ILE A 72 16.56 -2.17 3.03
C ILE A 72 16.02 -1.72 4.38
N VAL A 73 15.20 -2.54 5.01
CA VAL A 73 14.68 -2.27 6.35
C VAL A 73 15.75 -2.66 7.38
N PRO A 74 15.98 -1.86 8.43
CA PRO A 74 16.90 -2.26 9.49
C PRO A 74 16.51 -3.63 10.06
N ARG A 75 17.54 -4.44 10.33
CA ARG A 75 17.34 -5.84 10.75
C ARG A 75 16.42 -5.96 11.98
N ASN A 76 16.54 -5.04 12.94
CA ASN A 76 15.71 -5.04 14.14
C ASN A 76 14.24 -4.62 13.88
N GLN A 77 13.93 -4.16 12.67
CA GLN A 77 12.57 -3.78 12.28
C GLN A 77 11.97 -4.72 11.23
N ALA A 78 12.71 -5.72 10.76
CA ALA A 78 12.27 -6.60 9.69
C ALA A 78 10.97 -7.34 10.05
N ASP A 79 10.86 -7.87 11.25
CA ASP A 79 9.66 -8.58 11.70
C ASP A 79 8.46 -7.63 11.78
N ASN A 80 8.67 -6.42 12.28
CA ASN A 80 7.62 -5.41 12.36
C ASN A 80 7.09 -5.05 10.98
N PHE A 81 7.98 -4.85 10.00
CA PHE A 81 7.56 -4.57 8.61
C PHE A 81 6.88 -5.77 7.96
N SER A 82 7.32 -6.99 8.27
CA SER A 82 6.65 -8.20 7.78
C SER A 82 5.20 -8.27 8.28
N GLU A 83 4.97 -7.94 9.55
CA GLU A 83 3.62 -7.88 10.12
C GLU A 83 2.78 -6.79 9.47
N LYS A 84 3.37 -5.61 9.21
CA LYS A 84 2.69 -4.52 8.51
C LYS A 84 2.24 -4.92 7.11
N PHE A 85 3.11 -5.59 6.35
CA PHE A 85 2.75 -6.08 5.02
C PHE A 85 1.69 -7.16 5.06
N ALA A 86 1.72 -8.03 6.06
CA ALA A 86 0.67 -9.04 6.23
C ALA A 86 -0.69 -8.37 6.48
N LEU A 87 -0.73 -7.33 7.31
CA LEU A 87 -1.95 -6.58 7.60
C LEU A 87 -2.45 -5.81 6.37
N LEU A 88 -1.54 -5.13 5.66
CA LEU A 88 -1.89 -4.46 4.41
C LEU A 88 -2.45 -5.44 3.38
N ASN A 89 -1.80 -6.58 3.23
CA ASN A 89 -2.22 -7.60 2.26
C ASN A 89 -3.60 -8.14 2.56
N LEU A 90 -3.96 -8.23 3.84
CA LEU A 90 -5.29 -8.67 4.26
C LEU A 90 -6.35 -7.60 3.99
N ARG A 91 -6.04 -6.34 4.25
CA ARG A 91 -7.01 -5.23 4.18
C ARG A 91 -7.11 -4.59 2.80
N TRP A 92 -6.07 -4.69 1.97
CA TRP A 92 -6.03 -4.05 0.66
C TRP A 92 -5.81 -5.08 -0.44
N ARG A 93 -6.64 -4.98 -1.49
CA ARG A 93 -6.54 -5.81 -2.69
C ARG A 93 -6.72 -4.92 -3.91
N SER A 94 -5.96 -5.20 -4.98
CA SER A 94 -6.03 -4.41 -6.20
C SER A 94 -7.41 -4.43 -6.85
N ASN A 95 -8.17 -5.51 -6.67
CA ASN A 95 -9.52 -5.62 -7.24
C ASN A 95 -10.57 -4.80 -6.47
N GLN A 96 -10.22 -4.19 -5.35
CA GLN A 96 -11.13 -3.33 -4.60
C GLN A 96 -11.56 -2.09 -5.40
N ARG A 97 -10.81 -1.75 -6.44
CA ARG A 97 -11.21 -0.67 -7.35
C ARG A 97 -12.56 -0.94 -8.04
N TYR A 98 -12.98 -2.20 -8.06
CA TYR A 98 -14.26 -2.60 -8.63
C TYR A 98 -15.36 -2.75 -7.59
N TYR A 99 -15.04 -2.56 -6.31
CA TYR A 99 -15.99 -2.73 -5.22
C TYR A 99 -16.84 -1.47 -5.05
N SER A 100 -18.13 -1.68 -4.75
CA SER A 100 -18.94 -0.65 -4.12
C SER A 100 -18.52 -0.52 -2.66
N GLU A 101 -18.92 0.56 -1.99
CA GLU A 101 -18.68 0.71 -0.55
C GLU A 101 -19.25 -0.47 0.24
N ARG A 102 -20.42 -0.95 -0.17
CA ARG A 102 -21.06 -2.09 0.50
C ARG A 102 -20.23 -3.36 0.36
N GLN A 103 -19.73 -3.64 -0.84
CA GLN A 103 -18.89 -4.82 -1.07
C GLN A 103 -17.60 -4.75 -0.27
N PHE A 104 -17.01 -3.56 -0.18
CA PHE A 104 -15.83 -3.35 0.62
C PHE A 104 -16.13 -3.56 2.12
N LEU A 105 -17.25 -3.05 2.61
CA LEU A 105 -17.67 -3.24 3.99
C LEU A 105 -17.90 -4.72 4.30
N ASP A 106 -18.54 -5.44 3.40
CA ASP A 106 -18.76 -6.88 3.53
C ASP A 106 -17.43 -7.63 3.60
N TYR A 107 -16.48 -7.27 2.74
CA TYR A 107 -15.14 -7.85 2.75
C TYR A 107 -14.44 -7.61 4.10
N MET A 108 -14.49 -6.38 4.60
CA MET A 108 -13.86 -6.04 5.89
C MET A 108 -14.53 -6.79 7.06
N THR A 109 -15.83 -6.99 6.99
CA THR A 109 -16.54 -7.79 7.98
C THR A 109 -16.10 -9.25 7.92
N ASP A 110 -15.95 -9.81 6.72
CA ASP A 110 -15.53 -11.21 6.53
C ASP A 110 -14.13 -11.46 7.08
N ILE A 111 -13.22 -10.52 6.94
CA ILE A 111 -11.86 -10.64 7.48
C ILE A 111 -11.76 -10.18 8.93
N LYS A 112 -12.88 -9.85 9.55
CA LYS A 112 -12.97 -9.38 10.93
C LYS A 112 -12.10 -8.16 11.23
N ALA A 113 -12.01 -7.25 10.27
CA ALA A 113 -11.26 -6.01 10.47
C ALA A 113 -11.96 -5.17 11.54
N GLU A 114 -11.18 -4.67 12.49
CA GLU A 114 -11.70 -3.79 13.51
C GLU A 114 -11.92 -2.40 12.92
N PHE A 115 -13.18 -1.97 12.87
CA PHE A 115 -13.52 -0.63 12.42
C PHE A 115 -14.68 -0.02 13.22
N ASN A 116 -14.98 -0.62 14.38
CA ASN A 116 -16.16 -0.25 15.18
C ASN A 116 -15.83 0.87 16.16
N VAL A 117 -15.65 2.07 15.67
CA VAL A 117 -15.70 3.24 16.52
C VAL A 117 -16.78 4.16 15.97
N ARG A 118 -17.98 4.07 16.55
CA ARG A 118 -19.13 4.99 16.43
C ARG A 118 -19.08 5.98 15.25
N GLY A 119 -19.52 5.55 14.06
CA GLY A 119 -19.62 6.45 12.89
C GLY A 119 -18.29 6.80 12.21
N GLN A 120 -17.16 6.34 12.75
CA GLN A 120 -15.85 6.63 12.20
C GLN A 120 -15.20 5.41 11.53
N ARG A 121 -15.99 4.39 11.18
CA ARG A 121 -15.45 3.13 10.66
C ARG A 121 -14.60 3.31 9.39
N TRP A 122 -15.07 4.09 8.45
CA TRP A 122 -14.35 4.34 7.20
C TRP A 122 -13.08 5.12 7.44
N GLN A 123 -13.16 6.15 8.29
CA GLN A 123 -12.01 6.97 8.65
C GLN A 123 -10.93 6.11 9.33
N ASN A 124 -11.32 5.24 10.26
CA ASN A 124 -10.37 4.40 10.98
C ASN A 124 -9.71 3.36 10.07
N LEU A 125 -10.46 2.77 9.13
CA LEU A 125 -9.90 1.85 8.15
C LEU A 125 -8.89 2.55 7.27
N ALA A 126 -9.26 3.70 6.72
CA ALA A 126 -8.37 4.47 5.86
C ALA A 126 -7.13 4.95 6.62
N ARG A 127 -7.28 5.37 7.88
CA ARG A 127 -6.16 5.82 8.71
C ARG A 127 -5.18 4.70 8.99
N THR A 128 -5.67 3.48 9.24
CA THR A 128 -4.79 2.32 9.46
C THR A 128 -3.92 2.06 8.23
N VAL A 129 -4.54 2.03 7.05
CA VAL A 129 -3.79 1.82 5.80
C VAL A 129 -2.85 3.00 5.54
N LEU A 130 -3.32 4.23 5.76
CA LEU A 130 -2.49 5.43 5.62
C LEU A 130 -1.22 5.34 6.46
N ASN A 131 -1.33 4.98 7.74
CA ASN A 131 -0.17 4.89 8.62
C ASN A 131 0.82 3.81 8.16
N LEU A 132 0.31 2.66 7.74
CA LEU A 132 1.14 1.58 7.20
C LEU A 132 1.84 2.01 5.90
N ASP A 133 1.11 2.68 5.02
CA ASP A 133 1.64 3.16 3.73
C ASP A 133 2.73 4.20 3.94
N TYR A 134 2.54 5.16 4.84
CA TYR A 134 3.57 6.15 5.13
C TYR A 134 4.83 5.50 5.68
N ASP A 135 4.70 4.51 6.57
CA ASP A 135 5.86 3.81 7.10
C ASP A 135 6.63 3.09 5.98
N VAL A 136 5.93 2.39 5.10
CA VAL A 136 6.53 1.66 3.98
C VAL A 136 7.19 2.62 3.00
N ILE A 137 6.47 3.65 2.57
CA ILE A 137 6.95 4.60 1.56
C ILE A 137 8.12 5.42 2.10
N ASN A 138 8.03 5.90 3.35
CA ASN A 138 9.11 6.67 3.96
C ASN A 138 10.38 5.84 4.10
N GLN A 139 10.27 4.58 4.50
CA GLN A 139 11.42 3.69 4.58
C GLN A 139 12.05 3.49 3.20
N GLY A 140 11.24 3.25 2.18
CA GLY A 140 11.72 3.07 0.81
C GLY A 140 12.37 4.34 0.26
N GLU A 141 11.73 5.50 0.43
CA GLU A 141 12.30 6.77 -0.05
C GLU A 141 13.63 7.09 0.63
N ALA A 142 13.73 6.85 1.94
CA ALA A 142 14.98 7.08 2.67
C ALA A 142 16.14 6.25 2.13
N LYS A 143 15.87 5.09 1.55
CA LYS A 143 16.88 4.16 1.06
C LYS A 143 17.01 4.12 -0.47
N TRP A 144 16.19 4.89 -1.19
CA TRP A 144 16.15 4.83 -2.66
C TRP A 144 17.51 5.08 -3.29
N ASN A 145 18.24 6.08 -2.84
CA ASN A 145 19.53 6.48 -3.41
C ASN A 145 20.70 5.66 -2.87
N SER A 146 20.51 4.88 -1.81
CA SER A 146 21.58 4.08 -1.22
C SER A 146 21.67 2.66 -1.78
N ARG A 147 20.88 2.35 -2.80
CA ARG A 147 20.77 1.02 -3.37
C ARG A 147 21.28 0.85 -4.77
#